data_21e3d35ec31f8d91e484c94c73e46d1d
#
_entry.id   21e3d35ec31f8d91e484c94c73e46d1d
#
_cell.length_a   1.000
_cell.length_b   1.000
_cell.length_c   1.000
_cell.angle_alpha   90.00
_cell.angle_beta   90.00
_cell.angle_gamma   90.00
#
_symmetry.space_group_name_H-M   'P 1'
#
loop_
_entity.id
_entity.type
_entity.pdbx_description
1 polymer ?
#
loop_
_entity_poly.entity_id
_entity_poly.type
_entity_poly.pdbx_seq_one_letter_code
_entity_poly.pdbx_strand_id
1 'polypeptide(L)'
;MRLIIEPTYDAVSRWAANYVVSCINKFKPTEDKPFVLGLPTGSSPLGMYKHLIELNRKGVVSFRNVVTFNMDEYCNLPEDHEQSYHTFMWSNFFSHIDIRPENVNILNGNAADPEEECARYEAKIASYGGIELFLGGVGPDGHIAFNEPGSSLTSRTRVKTLTQDTIIANSRFFGGDTHLVHKTALTVGVGTIMSARNVLIIVNGHNKAKALQQGVEGGISQMWTITALQMHPKSIIVCDDAATAELKVGTYKYFLDIEKNNLDPDSLL
;
A
#
# COMPACT_ATOMS: atom_id res chain seq x y z
N MET A 1 3.06 -16.86 0.13
CA MET A 1 2.23 -15.77 0.71
C MET A 1 1.89 -16.14 2.15
N ARG A 2 1.98 -15.18 3.09
CA ARG A 2 1.54 -15.31 4.48
C ARG A 2 0.22 -14.56 4.67
N LEU A 3 -0.64 -15.06 5.55
CA LEU A 3 -1.87 -14.35 5.95
C LEU A 3 -1.90 -14.23 7.47
N ILE A 4 -1.78 -13.00 7.95
CA ILE A 4 -1.86 -12.64 9.36
C ILE A 4 -3.30 -12.18 9.64
N ILE A 5 -3.98 -12.84 10.56
CA ILE A 5 -5.37 -12.53 10.91
C ILE A 5 -5.38 -11.95 12.32
N GLU A 6 -5.72 -10.69 12.42
CA GLU A 6 -5.80 -9.94 13.67
C GLU A 6 -7.27 -9.71 14.07
N PRO A 7 -7.59 -9.59 15.36
CA PRO A 7 -8.99 -9.46 15.77
C PRO A 7 -9.63 -8.13 15.37
N THR A 8 -8.85 -7.05 15.22
CA THR A 8 -9.36 -5.70 14.98
C THR A 8 -8.49 -4.91 14.04
N TYR A 9 -9.03 -3.84 13.47
CA TYR A 9 -8.28 -2.89 12.65
C TYR A 9 -7.09 -2.26 13.38
N ASP A 10 -7.23 -1.98 14.69
CA ASP A 10 -6.12 -1.45 15.49
C ASP A 10 -4.98 -2.46 15.62
N ALA A 11 -5.30 -3.73 15.86
CA ALA A 11 -4.31 -4.82 15.92
C ALA A 11 -3.61 -5.00 14.57
N VAL A 12 -4.36 -4.98 13.45
CA VAL A 12 -3.80 -4.96 12.07
C VAL A 12 -2.83 -3.81 11.89
N SER A 13 -3.24 -2.61 12.29
CA SER A 13 -2.46 -1.39 12.14
C SER A 13 -1.15 -1.44 12.94
N ARG A 14 -1.23 -1.93 14.18
CA ARG A 14 -0.08 -2.11 15.07
C ARG A 14 0.87 -3.18 14.52
N TRP A 15 0.35 -4.32 14.09
CA TRP A 15 1.15 -5.38 13.50
C TRP A 15 1.91 -4.89 12.25
N ALA A 16 1.19 -4.21 11.34
CA ALA A 16 1.79 -3.66 10.13
C ALA A 16 2.88 -2.62 10.44
N ALA A 17 2.62 -1.70 11.38
CA ALA A 17 3.61 -0.71 11.80
C ALA A 17 4.87 -1.36 12.38
N ASN A 18 4.73 -2.32 13.29
CA ASN A 18 5.85 -3.00 13.90
C ASN A 18 6.64 -3.84 12.88
N TYR A 19 5.96 -4.42 11.88
CA TYR A 19 6.64 -5.09 10.76
C TYR A 19 7.50 -4.11 9.94
N VAL A 20 6.98 -2.92 9.61
CA VAL A 20 7.74 -1.86 8.92
C VAL A 20 8.98 -1.48 9.73
N VAL A 21 8.81 -1.21 11.03
CA VAL A 21 9.91 -0.85 11.94
C VAL A 21 10.95 -1.95 11.99
N SER A 22 10.53 -3.21 12.12
CA SER A 22 11.42 -4.37 12.10
C SER A 22 12.24 -4.44 10.81
N CYS A 23 11.61 -4.21 9.66
CA CYS A 23 12.28 -4.20 8.36
C CYS A 23 13.33 -3.08 8.29
N ILE A 24 12.98 -1.85 8.67
CA ILE A 24 13.89 -0.70 8.65
C ILE A 24 15.05 -0.94 9.59
N ASN A 25 14.80 -1.35 10.85
CA ASN A 25 15.83 -1.54 11.86
C ASN A 25 16.78 -2.70 11.53
N LYS A 26 16.27 -3.78 10.94
CA LYS A 26 17.11 -4.90 10.48
C LYS A 26 17.97 -4.54 9.27
N PHE A 27 17.46 -3.67 8.40
CA PHE A 27 18.20 -3.19 7.21
C PHE A 27 19.34 -2.23 7.59
N LYS A 28 19.18 -1.44 8.68
CA LYS A 28 20.12 -0.45 9.18
C LYS A 28 20.48 0.58 8.11
N PRO A 29 19.50 1.39 7.64
CA PRO A 29 19.71 2.29 6.52
C PRO A 29 20.74 3.38 6.84
N THR A 30 21.54 3.71 5.83
CA THR A 30 22.48 4.83 5.82
C THR A 30 22.15 5.81 4.70
N GLU A 31 22.82 6.95 4.65
CA GLU A 31 22.62 7.93 3.58
C GLU A 31 22.95 7.34 2.19
N ASP A 32 24.05 6.57 2.10
CA ASP A 32 24.51 5.92 0.86
C ASP A 32 23.70 4.66 0.53
N LYS A 33 23.01 4.09 1.49
CA LYS A 33 22.18 2.89 1.35
C LYS A 33 20.85 3.08 2.09
N PRO A 34 19.92 3.88 1.54
CA PRO A 34 18.64 4.13 2.17
C PRO A 34 17.72 2.89 2.12
N PHE A 35 16.77 2.82 3.06
CA PHE A 35 15.67 1.87 2.99
C PHE A 35 14.58 2.42 2.06
N VAL A 36 14.27 1.73 0.99
CA VAL A 36 13.26 2.17 0.00
C VAL A 36 11.91 1.58 0.32
N LEU A 37 10.93 2.44 0.60
CA LEU A 37 9.61 2.09 1.11
C LEU A 37 8.50 2.56 0.16
N GLY A 38 7.71 1.62 -0.36
CA GLY A 38 6.49 1.93 -1.11
C GLY A 38 5.31 2.18 -0.16
N LEU A 39 4.51 3.22 -0.41
CA LEU A 39 3.44 3.68 0.50
C LEU A 39 2.10 3.87 -0.21
N PRO A 40 0.98 3.40 0.40
CA PRO A 40 -0.37 3.66 -0.05
C PRO A 40 -0.97 4.91 0.57
N THR A 41 -2.05 5.41 -0.02
CA THR A 41 -2.99 6.35 0.60
C THR A 41 -4.30 5.64 1.00
N GLY A 42 -5.31 6.41 1.38
CA GLY A 42 -6.63 5.90 1.74
C GLY A 42 -6.80 5.57 3.22
N SER A 43 -7.93 5.00 3.58
CA SER A 43 -8.30 4.79 4.99
C SER A 43 -7.59 3.61 5.66
N SER A 44 -7.24 2.57 4.92
CA SER A 44 -6.63 1.35 5.49
C SER A 44 -5.28 1.59 6.17
N PRO A 45 -4.34 2.40 5.62
CA PRO A 45 -3.04 2.60 6.25
C PRO A 45 -3.02 3.65 7.38
N LEU A 46 -4.09 4.41 7.60
CA LEU A 46 -4.08 5.52 8.59
C LEU A 46 -3.72 5.07 10.00
N GLY A 47 -4.25 3.94 10.46
CA GLY A 47 -3.90 3.40 11.77
C GLY A 47 -2.43 3.01 11.86
N MET A 48 -1.89 2.39 10.81
CA MET A 48 -0.47 2.06 10.72
C MET A 48 0.40 3.34 10.74
N TYR A 49 0.04 4.38 9.98
CA TYR A 49 0.79 5.66 10.01
C TYR A 49 0.80 6.28 11.41
N LYS A 50 -0.34 6.26 12.11
CA LYS A 50 -0.42 6.74 13.48
C LYS A 50 0.56 6.00 14.41
N HIS A 51 0.60 4.67 14.35
CA HIS A 51 1.53 3.88 15.15
C HIS A 51 3.00 4.14 14.75
N LEU A 52 3.31 4.26 13.45
CA LEU A 52 4.66 4.60 12.98
C LEU A 52 5.14 5.96 13.51
N ILE A 53 4.25 6.97 13.52
CA ILE A 53 4.53 8.30 14.09
C ILE A 53 4.87 8.18 15.58
N GLU A 54 4.08 7.41 16.34
CA GLU A 54 4.33 7.18 17.77
C GLU A 54 5.68 6.48 18.01
N LEU A 55 6.02 5.46 17.22
CA LEU A 55 7.28 4.74 17.32
C LEU A 55 8.48 5.60 16.92
N ASN A 56 8.32 6.48 15.92
CA ASN A 56 9.35 7.47 15.56
C ASN A 56 9.57 8.47 16.67
N ARG A 57 8.50 9.05 17.26
CA ARG A 57 8.59 9.99 18.38
C ARG A 57 9.23 9.38 19.64
N LYS A 58 9.05 8.07 19.85
CA LYS A 58 9.71 7.31 20.93
C LYS A 58 11.16 6.93 20.62
N GLY A 59 11.65 7.23 19.42
CA GLY A 59 13.00 6.89 18.98
C GLY A 59 13.21 5.40 18.68
N VAL A 60 12.13 4.62 18.52
CA VAL A 60 12.20 3.19 18.18
C VAL A 60 12.61 2.98 16.73
N VAL A 61 12.25 3.91 15.85
CA VAL A 61 12.61 3.93 14.43
C VAL A 61 12.92 5.34 13.97
N SER A 62 13.85 5.50 13.02
CA SER A 62 14.13 6.75 12.31
C SER A 62 13.84 6.59 10.83
N PHE A 63 13.16 7.57 10.24
CA PHE A 63 12.90 7.66 8.80
C PHE A 63 13.92 8.55 8.06
N ARG A 64 14.92 9.08 8.76
CA ARG A 64 15.91 10.01 8.19
C ARG A 64 16.61 9.46 6.95
N ASN A 65 16.91 8.16 6.93
CA ASN A 65 17.54 7.46 5.81
C ASN A 65 16.55 6.48 5.11
N VAL A 66 15.26 6.81 5.14
CA VAL A 66 14.23 6.13 4.36
C VAL A 66 13.91 6.98 3.14
N VAL A 67 13.78 6.35 1.98
CA VAL A 67 13.28 6.97 0.74
C VAL A 67 11.93 6.36 0.45
N THR A 68 10.92 7.19 0.19
CA THR A 68 9.55 6.71 -0.03
C THR A 68 9.11 6.89 -1.47
N PHE A 69 8.24 5.97 -1.94
CA PHE A 69 7.56 6.05 -3.21
C PHE A 69 6.07 5.77 -3.02
N ASN A 70 5.21 6.75 -3.29
CA ASN A 70 3.76 6.55 -3.21
C ASN A 70 3.24 5.77 -4.42
N MET A 71 2.12 5.04 -4.24
CA MET A 71 1.55 4.17 -5.27
C MET A 71 0.94 4.93 -6.44
N ASP A 72 0.34 6.07 -6.19
CA ASP A 72 -0.51 6.76 -7.14
C ASP A 72 -0.72 8.23 -6.79
N GLU A 73 -1.25 9.00 -7.75
CA GLU A 73 -1.75 10.35 -7.59
C GLU A 73 -2.78 10.65 -8.69
N TYR A 74 -3.79 11.48 -8.38
CA TYR A 74 -4.75 11.96 -9.37
C TYR A 74 -4.12 12.88 -10.39
N CYS A 75 -4.50 12.74 -11.68
CA CYS A 75 -4.13 13.67 -12.70
C CYS A 75 -5.00 14.93 -12.62
N ASN A 76 -4.38 16.09 -12.95
CA ASN A 76 -5.03 17.40 -13.02
C ASN A 76 -5.70 17.86 -11.70
N LEU A 77 -5.29 17.32 -10.58
CA LEU A 77 -5.66 17.78 -9.24
C LEU A 77 -4.50 18.62 -8.70
N PRO A 78 -4.71 19.88 -8.25
CA PRO A 78 -3.65 20.68 -7.64
C PRO A 78 -2.99 19.93 -6.48
N GLU A 79 -1.67 20.03 -6.37
CA GLU A 79 -0.89 19.33 -5.34
C GLU A 79 -1.32 19.71 -3.91
N ASP A 80 -1.70 20.99 -3.71
CA ASP A 80 -2.18 21.55 -2.44
C ASP A 80 -3.68 21.31 -2.19
N HIS A 81 -4.38 20.67 -3.11
CA HIS A 81 -5.79 20.32 -2.91
C HIS A 81 -5.92 19.33 -1.75
N GLU A 82 -6.94 19.51 -0.91
CA GLU A 82 -7.15 18.66 0.28
C GLU A 82 -7.28 17.15 -0.01
N GLN A 83 -7.72 16.79 -1.22
CA GLN A 83 -7.88 15.39 -1.66
C GLN A 83 -6.74 14.90 -2.54
N SER A 84 -5.70 15.69 -2.79
CA SER A 84 -4.49 15.18 -3.44
C SER A 84 -3.79 14.16 -2.52
N TYR A 85 -3.16 13.16 -3.10
CA TYR A 85 -2.40 12.20 -2.29
C TYR A 85 -1.12 12.81 -1.72
N HIS A 86 -0.61 13.84 -2.38
CA HIS A 86 0.44 14.68 -1.82
C HIS A 86 0.02 15.29 -0.47
N THR A 87 -1.09 16.04 -0.46
CA THR A 87 -1.62 16.64 0.77
C THR A 87 -1.99 15.59 1.82
N PHE A 88 -2.61 14.48 1.39
CA PHE A 88 -2.92 13.36 2.28
C PHE A 88 -1.67 12.84 3.02
N MET A 89 -0.59 12.58 2.29
CA MET A 89 0.62 12.00 2.88
C MET A 89 1.35 12.98 3.79
N TRP A 90 1.44 14.25 3.42
CA TRP A 90 2.04 15.26 4.29
C TRP A 90 1.22 15.47 5.56
N SER A 91 -0.10 15.57 5.45
CA SER A 91 -0.98 15.80 6.59
C SER A 91 -1.05 14.63 7.57
N ASN A 92 -0.98 13.38 7.07
CA ASN A 92 -1.19 12.20 7.88
C ASN A 92 0.08 11.45 8.28
N PHE A 93 1.23 11.74 7.66
CA PHE A 93 2.44 10.98 7.93
C PHE A 93 3.73 11.82 7.87
N PHE A 94 4.11 12.37 6.72
CA PHE A 94 5.46 12.90 6.52
C PHE A 94 5.79 14.10 7.43
N SER A 95 4.83 15.00 7.69
CA SER A 95 5.04 16.15 8.60
C SER A 95 5.24 15.75 10.07
N HIS A 96 5.00 14.51 10.42
CA HIS A 96 5.01 14.01 11.79
C HIS A 96 6.21 13.15 12.15
N ILE A 97 7.09 12.86 11.18
CA ILE A 97 8.26 11.99 11.33
C ILE A 97 9.54 12.71 10.89
N ASP A 98 10.69 12.11 11.15
CA ASP A 98 12.02 12.68 10.86
C ASP A 98 12.52 12.42 9.42
N ILE A 99 11.60 12.15 8.46
CA ILE A 99 11.97 11.95 7.06
C ILE A 99 12.49 13.25 6.44
N ARG A 100 13.53 13.15 5.59
CA ARG A 100 14.01 14.28 4.80
C ARG A 100 13.05 14.54 3.62
N PRO A 101 12.58 15.78 3.38
CA PRO A 101 11.63 16.06 2.29
C PRO A 101 12.12 15.60 0.91
N GLU A 102 13.42 15.69 0.64
CA GLU A 102 14.03 15.24 -0.62
C GLU A 102 13.96 13.72 -0.85
N ASN A 103 13.69 12.95 0.21
CA ASN A 103 13.54 11.50 0.17
C ASN A 103 12.08 11.08 -0.11
N VAL A 104 11.14 12.02 -0.11
CA VAL A 104 9.74 11.76 -0.42
C VAL A 104 9.53 11.81 -1.93
N ASN A 105 8.95 10.74 -2.50
CA ASN A 105 8.60 10.68 -3.91
C ASN A 105 7.12 10.37 -4.05
N ILE A 106 6.42 11.30 -4.68
CA ILE A 106 5.01 11.20 -5.07
C ILE A 106 4.95 11.49 -6.57
N LEU A 107 4.11 10.76 -7.31
CA LEU A 107 3.89 11.00 -8.73
C LEU A 107 3.32 12.41 -8.95
N ASN A 108 3.84 13.13 -9.92
CA ASN A 108 3.32 14.46 -10.27
C ASN A 108 2.13 14.32 -11.23
N GLY A 109 0.90 14.31 -10.70
CA GLY A 109 -0.33 14.26 -11.50
C GLY A 109 -0.57 15.48 -12.40
N ASN A 110 0.22 16.55 -12.25
CA ASN A 110 0.19 17.79 -13.05
C ASN A 110 1.38 17.91 -14.01
N ALA A 111 2.11 16.81 -14.26
CA ALA A 111 3.20 16.80 -15.23
C ALA A 111 2.70 17.13 -16.63
N ALA A 112 3.48 17.94 -17.38
CA ALA A 112 3.13 18.31 -18.75
C ALA A 112 3.06 17.07 -19.68
N ASP A 113 3.92 16.07 -19.43
CA ASP A 113 3.89 14.76 -20.06
C ASP A 113 3.76 13.68 -18.97
N PRO A 114 2.57 13.13 -18.77
CA PRO A 114 2.31 12.11 -17.77
C PRO A 114 3.05 10.78 -18.03
N GLU A 115 3.32 10.43 -19.29
CA GLU A 115 4.05 9.20 -19.64
C GLU A 115 5.55 9.36 -19.31
N GLU A 116 6.13 10.54 -19.58
CA GLU A 116 7.50 10.86 -19.18
C GLU A 116 7.64 10.84 -17.66
N GLU A 117 6.66 11.37 -16.92
CA GLU A 117 6.64 11.31 -15.45
C GLU A 117 6.63 9.87 -14.95
N CYS A 118 5.80 9.01 -15.53
CA CYS A 118 5.76 7.59 -15.19
C CYS A 118 7.12 6.89 -15.45
N ALA A 119 7.74 7.18 -16.59
CA ALA A 119 9.06 6.64 -16.92
C ALA A 119 10.15 7.15 -15.96
N ARG A 120 10.14 8.43 -15.63
CA ARG A 120 11.03 9.05 -14.64
C ARG A 120 10.89 8.41 -13.26
N TYR A 121 9.65 8.15 -12.84
CA TYR A 121 9.36 7.52 -11.55
C TYR A 121 9.94 6.11 -11.46
N GLU A 122 9.73 5.27 -12.49
CA GLU A 122 10.32 3.95 -12.58
C GLU A 122 11.85 3.98 -12.62
N ALA A 123 12.43 4.91 -13.37
CA ALA A 123 13.87 5.08 -13.43
C ALA A 123 14.44 5.48 -12.05
N LYS A 124 13.73 6.35 -11.31
CA LYS A 124 14.12 6.73 -9.95
C LYS A 124 14.06 5.55 -8.98
N ILE A 125 13.00 4.71 -9.03
CA ILE A 125 12.94 3.47 -8.25
C ILE A 125 14.14 2.57 -8.58
N ALA A 126 14.45 2.40 -9.86
CA ALA A 126 15.57 1.55 -10.30
C ALA A 126 16.91 2.09 -9.84
N SER A 127 17.12 3.42 -9.79
CA SER A 127 18.37 4.05 -9.33
C SER A 127 18.71 3.75 -7.88
N TYR A 128 17.69 3.48 -7.04
CA TYR A 128 17.87 3.01 -5.67
C TYR A 128 18.02 1.48 -5.56
N GLY A 129 18.04 0.75 -6.67
CA GLY A 129 18.10 -0.71 -6.70
C GLY A 129 16.76 -1.39 -6.44
N GLY A 130 15.62 -0.67 -6.54
CA GLY A 130 14.27 -1.17 -6.31
C GLY A 130 13.76 -0.94 -4.88
N ILE A 131 12.55 -1.39 -4.61
CA ILE A 131 11.85 -1.17 -3.33
C ILE A 131 12.10 -2.34 -2.39
N GLU A 132 12.48 -2.04 -1.13
CA GLU A 132 12.71 -3.05 -0.08
C GLU A 132 11.40 -3.62 0.47
N LEU A 133 10.43 -2.74 0.71
CA LEU A 133 9.10 -3.10 1.18
C LEU A 133 8.05 -2.24 0.49
N PHE A 134 7.10 -2.86 -0.19
CA PHE A 134 5.94 -2.17 -0.74
C PHE A 134 4.71 -2.42 0.13
N LEU A 135 4.17 -1.35 0.71
CA LEU A 135 2.91 -1.37 1.47
C LEU A 135 1.75 -1.05 0.54
N GLY A 136 0.61 -1.69 0.75
CA GLY A 136 -0.59 -1.43 -0.02
C GLY A 136 -1.88 -1.72 0.75
N GLY A 137 -2.97 -1.24 0.19
CA GLY A 137 -4.32 -1.68 0.51
C GLY A 137 -4.93 -2.44 -0.66
N VAL A 138 -6.20 -2.82 -0.53
CA VAL A 138 -6.95 -3.47 -1.61
C VAL A 138 -8.32 -2.84 -1.80
N GLY A 139 -8.74 -2.67 -3.05
CA GLY A 139 -10.11 -2.28 -3.39
C GLY A 139 -11.12 -3.41 -3.13
N PRO A 140 -12.43 -3.10 -3.04
CA PRO A 140 -13.47 -4.14 -2.88
C PRO A 140 -13.50 -5.15 -4.03
N ASP A 141 -13.08 -4.73 -5.23
CA ASP A 141 -12.93 -5.51 -6.46
C ASP A 141 -11.56 -6.18 -6.59
N GLY A 142 -10.74 -6.12 -5.54
CA GLY A 142 -9.43 -6.78 -5.47
C GLY A 142 -8.30 -6.04 -6.17
N HIS A 143 -8.47 -4.77 -6.53
CA HIS A 143 -7.38 -3.99 -7.11
C HIS A 143 -6.34 -3.57 -6.07
N ILE A 144 -5.06 -3.54 -6.46
CA ILE A 144 -3.96 -2.95 -5.70
C ILE A 144 -3.51 -1.69 -6.43
N ALA A 145 -3.34 -0.56 -5.73
CA ALA A 145 -3.22 0.77 -6.33
C ALA A 145 -4.41 1.01 -7.28
N PHE A 146 -4.25 1.78 -8.37
CA PHE A 146 -5.31 1.85 -9.39
C PHE A 146 -5.19 0.77 -10.49
N ASN A 147 -4.68 -0.42 -10.13
CA ASN A 147 -4.68 -1.57 -11.04
C ASN A 147 -6.00 -2.32 -10.99
N GLU A 148 -7.03 -1.69 -11.54
CA GLU A 148 -8.39 -2.21 -11.59
C GLU A 148 -8.49 -3.51 -12.40
N PRO A 149 -9.63 -4.25 -12.31
CA PRO A 149 -9.87 -5.47 -13.08
C PRO A 149 -9.50 -5.33 -14.55
N GLY A 150 -8.79 -6.34 -15.10
CA GLY A 150 -8.26 -6.32 -16.46
C GLY A 150 -6.86 -5.71 -16.60
N SER A 151 -6.28 -5.17 -15.53
CA SER A 151 -4.90 -4.67 -15.55
C SER A 151 -3.90 -5.81 -15.67
N SER A 152 -2.91 -5.67 -16.56
CA SER A 152 -1.85 -6.67 -16.71
C SER A 152 -1.08 -6.87 -15.40
N LEU A 153 -0.83 -8.12 -15.03
CA LEU A 153 -0.05 -8.46 -13.83
C LEU A 153 1.45 -8.12 -13.97
N THR A 154 1.91 -7.78 -15.17
CA THR A 154 3.27 -7.32 -15.45
C THR A 154 3.34 -5.81 -15.73
N SER A 155 2.24 -5.07 -15.55
CA SER A 155 2.17 -3.63 -15.82
C SER A 155 3.19 -2.85 -14.98
N ARG A 156 3.69 -1.76 -15.57
CA ARG A 156 4.56 -0.79 -14.91
C ARG A 156 3.77 0.49 -14.62
N THR A 157 4.44 1.49 -14.03
CA THR A 157 3.83 2.80 -13.75
C THR A 157 3.30 3.44 -15.02
N ARG A 158 2.04 3.90 -15.00
CA ARG A 158 1.35 4.43 -16.17
C ARG A 158 0.16 5.32 -15.81
N VAL A 159 -0.35 6.03 -16.81
CA VAL A 159 -1.66 6.70 -16.73
C VAL A 159 -2.77 5.66 -16.73
N LYS A 160 -3.75 5.84 -15.88
CA LYS A 160 -4.91 4.94 -15.76
C LYS A 160 -6.21 5.75 -15.72
N THR A 161 -7.20 5.35 -16.53
CA THR A 161 -8.58 5.82 -16.41
C THR A 161 -9.26 4.99 -15.34
N LEU A 162 -9.91 5.65 -14.38
CA LEU A 162 -10.61 5.00 -13.28
C LEU A 162 -11.98 4.47 -13.71
N THR A 163 -12.36 3.32 -13.18
CA THR A 163 -13.69 2.75 -13.41
C THR A 163 -14.76 3.56 -12.67
N GLN A 164 -16.02 3.42 -13.11
CA GLN A 164 -17.15 4.07 -12.46
C GLN A 164 -17.28 3.63 -10.99
N ASP A 165 -17.01 2.36 -10.69
CA ASP A 165 -17.08 1.83 -9.32
C ASP A 165 -16.02 2.48 -8.42
N THR A 166 -14.80 2.68 -8.93
CA THR A 166 -13.74 3.40 -8.21
C THR A 166 -14.11 4.87 -7.99
N ILE A 167 -14.69 5.54 -9.00
CA ILE A 167 -15.16 6.92 -8.88
C ILE A 167 -16.26 7.01 -7.78
N ILE A 168 -17.23 6.09 -7.79
CA ILE A 168 -18.27 6.02 -6.76
C ILE A 168 -17.65 5.77 -5.38
N ALA A 169 -16.76 4.80 -5.25
CA ALA A 169 -16.10 4.48 -3.98
C ALA A 169 -15.31 5.66 -3.42
N ASN A 170 -14.64 6.44 -4.29
CA ASN A 170 -13.82 7.58 -3.90
C ASN A 170 -14.63 8.87 -3.70
N SER A 171 -15.87 8.95 -4.19
CA SER A 171 -16.74 10.14 -4.02
C SER A 171 -16.93 10.52 -2.54
N ARG A 172 -16.84 9.55 -1.62
CA ARG A 172 -16.88 9.80 -0.17
C ARG A 172 -15.83 10.80 0.31
N PHE A 173 -14.71 10.91 -0.39
CA PHE A 173 -13.66 11.90 -0.10
C PHE A 173 -13.95 13.27 -0.73
N PHE A 174 -14.92 13.34 -1.64
CA PHE A 174 -15.34 14.53 -2.38
C PHE A 174 -16.81 14.91 -2.01
N GLY A 175 -17.18 14.77 -0.74
CA GLY A 175 -18.52 15.11 -0.26
C GLY A 175 -19.66 14.25 -0.84
N GLY A 176 -19.36 13.09 -1.42
CA GLY A 176 -20.32 12.20 -2.09
C GLY A 176 -20.57 12.55 -3.56
N ASP A 177 -19.93 13.58 -4.11
CA ASP A 177 -20.09 14.00 -5.48
C ASP A 177 -19.12 13.30 -6.43
N THR A 178 -19.63 12.41 -7.28
CA THR A 178 -18.85 11.66 -8.27
C THR A 178 -18.31 12.55 -9.40
N HIS A 179 -18.88 13.73 -9.63
CA HIS A 179 -18.39 14.67 -10.66
C HIS A 179 -17.09 15.37 -10.26
N LEU A 180 -16.83 15.46 -8.95
CA LEU A 180 -15.61 16.05 -8.41
C LEU A 180 -14.44 15.06 -8.38
N VAL A 181 -14.70 13.76 -8.49
CA VAL A 181 -13.65 12.75 -8.54
C VAL A 181 -12.93 12.79 -9.88
N HIS A 182 -11.61 12.93 -9.84
CA HIS A 182 -10.79 12.92 -11.06
C HIS A 182 -10.83 11.54 -11.72
N LYS A 183 -10.96 11.52 -13.04
CA LYS A 183 -11.19 10.30 -13.83
C LYS A 183 -9.91 9.58 -14.24
N THR A 184 -8.77 10.25 -14.10
CA THR A 184 -7.46 9.72 -14.46
C THR A 184 -6.48 9.86 -13.30
N ALA A 185 -5.58 8.90 -13.20
CA ALA A 185 -4.54 8.88 -12.18
C ALA A 185 -3.24 8.32 -12.78
N LEU A 186 -2.11 8.71 -12.20
CA LEU A 186 -0.85 8.00 -12.36
C LEU A 186 -0.79 6.92 -11.30
N THR A 187 -0.43 5.70 -11.68
CA THR A 187 -0.37 4.58 -10.74
C THR A 187 0.77 3.64 -11.05
N VAL A 188 1.46 3.17 -10.00
CA VAL A 188 2.41 2.06 -10.15
C VAL A 188 1.67 0.82 -10.67
N GLY A 189 2.33 0.07 -11.53
CA GLY A 189 1.79 -1.18 -12.06
C GLY A 189 1.89 -2.34 -11.07
N VAL A 190 1.13 -3.40 -11.33
CA VAL A 190 1.24 -4.66 -10.57
C VAL A 190 2.67 -5.20 -10.63
N GLY A 191 3.30 -5.19 -11.81
CA GLY A 191 4.69 -5.62 -11.98
C GLY A 191 5.69 -4.76 -11.20
N THR A 192 5.43 -3.46 -11.02
CA THR A 192 6.25 -2.57 -10.18
C THR A 192 6.17 -3.00 -8.71
N ILE A 193 4.96 -3.24 -8.20
CA ILE A 193 4.72 -3.72 -6.82
C ILE A 193 5.37 -5.09 -6.62
N MET A 194 5.16 -6.01 -7.56
CA MET A 194 5.69 -7.38 -7.51
C MET A 194 7.22 -7.46 -7.65
N SER A 195 7.87 -6.40 -8.13
CA SER A 195 9.33 -6.30 -8.18
C SER A 195 9.97 -5.90 -6.85
N ALA A 196 9.19 -5.49 -5.85
CA ALA A 196 9.70 -5.19 -4.52
C ALA A 196 10.24 -6.46 -3.83
N ARG A 197 11.18 -6.31 -2.90
CA ARG A 197 11.73 -7.46 -2.16
C ARG A 197 10.74 -8.07 -1.18
N ASN A 198 9.88 -7.24 -0.62
CA ASN A 198 8.78 -7.64 0.26
C ASN A 198 7.53 -6.86 -0.11
N VAL A 199 6.36 -7.47 0.02
CA VAL A 199 5.07 -6.80 -0.19
C VAL A 199 4.18 -7.07 1.02
N LEU A 200 3.56 -6.03 1.58
CA LEU A 200 2.59 -6.12 2.68
C LEU A 200 1.30 -5.41 2.28
N ILE A 201 0.21 -6.15 2.24
CA ILE A 201 -1.12 -5.60 1.93
C ILE A 201 -1.99 -5.61 3.18
N ILE A 202 -2.55 -4.45 3.52
CA ILE A 202 -3.50 -4.26 4.63
C ILE A 202 -4.92 -4.45 4.10
N VAL A 203 -5.67 -5.34 4.72
CA VAL A 203 -7.05 -5.64 4.34
C VAL A 203 -7.95 -5.56 5.58
N ASN A 204 -8.87 -4.61 5.62
CA ASN A 204 -9.73 -4.42 6.78
C ASN A 204 -11.20 -4.19 6.41
N GLY A 205 -12.07 -4.76 7.22
CA GLY A 205 -13.51 -4.60 7.12
C GLY A 205 -14.19 -5.59 6.18
N HIS A 206 -15.45 -5.88 6.46
CA HIS A 206 -16.26 -6.87 5.76
C HIS A 206 -16.40 -6.59 4.25
N ASN A 207 -16.39 -5.32 3.84
CA ASN A 207 -16.46 -4.93 2.43
C ASN A 207 -15.26 -5.37 1.59
N LYS A 208 -14.19 -5.87 2.23
CA LYS A 208 -12.99 -6.44 1.57
C LYS A 208 -12.97 -7.97 1.59
N ALA A 209 -13.96 -8.62 2.22
CA ALA A 209 -13.96 -10.07 2.40
C ALA A 209 -13.88 -10.84 1.08
N LYS A 210 -14.63 -10.40 0.06
CA LYS A 210 -14.58 -11.01 -1.27
C LYS A 210 -13.21 -10.84 -1.94
N ALA A 211 -12.61 -9.66 -1.85
CA ALA A 211 -11.28 -9.40 -2.39
C ALA A 211 -10.21 -10.26 -1.71
N LEU A 212 -10.27 -10.38 -0.37
CA LEU A 212 -9.38 -11.26 0.39
C LEU A 212 -9.55 -12.72 -0.02
N GLN A 213 -10.80 -13.20 -0.12
CA GLN A 213 -11.08 -14.58 -0.52
C GLN A 213 -10.50 -14.88 -1.91
N GLN A 214 -10.68 -13.99 -2.88
CA GLN A 214 -10.10 -14.14 -4.20
C GLN A 214 -8.56 -14.11 -4.16
N GLY A 215 -7.98 -13.20 -3.37
CA GLY A 215 -6.53 -13.08 -3.23
C GLY A 215 -5.86 -14.32 -2.63
N VAL A 216 -6.53 -15.00 -1.70
CA VAL A 216 -5.99 -16.15 -0.95
C VAL A 216 -6.37 -17.49 -1.59
N GLU A 217 -7.63 -17.66 -2.00
CA GLU A 217 -8.19 -18.94 -2.45
C GLU A 217 -8.46 -19.00 -3.94
N GLY A 218 -8.55 -17.85 -4.61
CA GLY A 218 -8.81 -17.76 -6.04
C GLY A 218 -7.60 -18.14 -6.88
N GLY A 219 -7.84 -18.45 -8.18
CA GLY A 219 -6.77 -18.57 -9.16
C GLY A 219 -6.15 -17.19 -9.48
N ILE A 220 -4.89 -17.20 -9.94
CA ILE A 220 -4.21 -15.98 -10.38
C ILE A 220 -4.95 -15.40 -11.59
N SER A 221 -5.43 -14.17 -11.47
CA SER A 221 -6.25 -13.52 -12.49
C SER A 221 -6.05 -12.01 -12.48
N GLN A 222 -5.93 -11.44 -13.67
CA GLN A 222 -5.93 -9.97 -13.83
C GLN A 222 -7.28 -9.32 -13.46
N MET A 223 -8.34 -10.11 -13.31
CA MET A 223 -9.64 -9.61 -12.83
C MET A 223 -9.65 -9.34 -11.31
N TRP A 224 -8.67 -9.87 -10.60
CA TRP A 224 -8.42 -9.68 -9.18
C TRP A 224 -6.93 -9.50 -8.98
N THR A 225 -6.42 -8.28 -9.18
CA THR A 225 -4.97 -8.05 -9.24
C THR A 225 -4.24 -8.40 -7.94
N ILE A 226 -4.93 -8.40 -6.79
CA ILE A 226 -4.41 -8.93 -5.52
C ILE A 226 -3.92 -10.39 -5.65
N THR A 227 -4.47 -11.18 -6.58
CA THR A 227 -4.05 -12.58 -6.77
C THR A 227 -2.60 -12.71 -7.22
N ALA A 228 -1.99 -11.66 -7.78
CA ALA A 228 -0.58 -11.64 -8.14
C ALA A 228 0.33 -11.92 -6.93
N LEU A 229 -0.10 -11.58 -5.71
CA LEU A 229 0.65 -11.84 -4.48
C LEU A 229 0.97 -13.33 -4.26
N GLN A 230 0.17 -14.23 -4.83
CA GLN A 230 0.41 -15.67 -4.77
C GLN A 230 1.73 -16.07 -5.46
N MET A 231 2.21 -15.29 -6.43
CA MET A 231 3.48 -15.51 -7.11
C MET A 231 4.67 -14.84 -6.41
N HIS A 232 4.41 -13.93 -5.45
CA HIS A 232 5.48 -13.21 -4.80
C HIS A 232 6.13 -14.04 -3.68
N PRO A 233 7.46 -14.20 -3.65
CA PRO A 233 8.13 -15.09 -2.68
C PRO A 233 8.00 -14.61 -1.23
N LYS A 234 7.80 -13.31 -1.00
CA LYS A 234 7.74 -12.68 0.32
C LYS A 234 6.56 -11.73 0.44
N SER A 235 5.37 -12.16 0.02
CA SER A 235 4.14 -11.39 0.23
C SER A 235 3.48 -11.74 1.56
N ILE A 236 2.93 -10.73 2.20
CA ILE A 236 2.15 -10.82 3.42
C ILE A 236 0.83 -10.08 3.19
N ILE A 237 -0.26 -10.67 3.60
CA ILE A 237 -1.53 -9.99 3.82
C ILE A 237 -1.75 -9.95 5.32
N VAL A 238 -2.01 -8.78 5.88
CA VAL A 238 -2.49 -8.62 7.26
C VAL A 238 -3.93 -8.12 7.21
N CYS A 239 -4.84 -8.83 7.87
CA CYS A 239 -6.26 -8.51 7.82
C CYS A 239 -6.92 -8.58 9.19
N ASP A 240 -8.07 -7.90 9.32
CA ASP A 240 -8.93 -8.08 10.49
C ASP A 240 -9.88 -9.29 10.29
N ASP A 241 -10.47 -9.74 11.41
CA ASP A 241 -11.40 -10.87 11.39
C ASP A 241 -12.59 -10.61 10.46
N ALA A 242 -13.11 -9.39 10.41
CA ALA A 242 -14.22 -9.01 9.55
C ALA A 242 -13.93 -9.20 8.04
N ALA A 243 -12.68 -9.01 7.62
CA ALA A 243 -12.27 -9.23 6.24
C ALA A 243 -12.20 -10.73 5.88
N THR A 244 -12.20 -11.64 6.85
CA THR A 244 -12.10 -13.10 6.60
C THR A 244 -13.45 -13.78 6.30
N ALA A 245 -14.56 -13.03 6.36
CA ALA A 245 -15.92 -13.58 6.31
C ALA A 245 -16.25 -14.47 5.09
N GLU A 246 -15.55 -14.28 3.97
CA GLU A 246 -15.73 -15.08 2.74
C GLU A 246 -14.69 -16.21 2.61
N LEU A 247 -13.72 -16.33 3.53
CA LEU A 247 -12.77 -17.44 3.52
C LEU A 247 -13.46 -18.75 3.91
N LYS A 248 -13.03 -19.85 3.31
CA LYS A 248 -13.41 -21.17 3.78
C LYS A 248 -12.89 -21.38 5.20
N VAL A 249 -13.69 -22.04 6.03
CA VAL A 249 -13.32 -22.35 7.42
C VAL A 249 -11.97 -23.07 7.52
N GLY A 250 -11.68 -23.97 6.57
CA GLY A 250 -10.40 -24.68 6.51
C GLY A 250 -9.22 -23.74 6.27
N THR A 251 -9.35 -22.78 5.36
CA THR A 251 -8.33 -21.77 5.05
C THR A 251 -8.08 -20.86 6.24
N TYR A 252 -9.14 -20.37 6.87
CA TYR A 252 -9.07 -19.54 8.07
C TYR A 252 -8.29 -20.25 9.20
N LYS A 253 -8.70 -21.48 9.55
CA LYS A 253 -8.04 -22.28 10.60
C LYS A 253 -6.59 -22.60 10.26
N TYR A 254 -6.30 -22.90 8.99
CA TYR A 254 -4.94 -23.19 8.54
C TYR A 254 -3.99 -22.00 8.83
N PHE A 255 -4.38 -20.79 8.41
CA PHE A 255 -3.51 -19.62 8.62
C PHE A 255 -3.40 -19.23 10.10
N LEU A 256 -4.46 -19.36 10.90
CA LEU A 256 -4.38 -19.16 12.34
C LEU A 256 -3.38 -20.12 13.00
N ASP A 257 -3.34 -21.38 12.57
CA ASP A 257 -2.43 -22.37 13.17
C ASP A 257 -0.97 -22.11 12.77
N ILE A 258 -0.69 -21.92 11.46
CA ILE A 258 0.70 -21.74 11.01
C ILE A 258 1.30 -20.39 11.42
N GLU A 259 0.48 -19.36 11.63
CA GLU A 259 0.93 -18.02 12.01
C GLU A 259 0.79 -17.72 13.52
N LYS A 260 0.33 -18.65 14.33
CA LYS A 260 0.04 -18.46 15.78
C LYS A 260 1.17 -17.80 16.58
N ASN A 261 2.43 -18.05 16.18
CA ASN A 261 3.60 -17.47 16.86
C ASN A 261 4.02 -16.11 16.27
N ASN A 262 3.31 -15.62 15.24
CA ASN A 262 3.61 -14.39 14.53
C ASN A 262 2.51 -13.32 14.68
N LEU A 263 1.49 -13.58 15.50
CA LEU A 263 0.36 -12.67 15.69
C LEU A 263 0.69 -11.56 16.70
N ASP A 264 1.56 -11.81 17.66
CA ASP A 264 1.96 -10.77 18.61
C ASP A 264 2.81 -9.70 17.91
N PRO A 265 2.29 -8.47 17.74
CA PRO A 265 3.01 -7.39 17.07
C PRO A 265 4.29 -7.00 17.82
N ASP A 266 4.33 -7.14 19.14
CA ASP A 266 5.50 -6.76 19.94
C ASP A 266 6.67 -7.73 19.74
N SER A 267 6.40 -8.95 19.30
CA SER A 267 7.44 -9.92 18.94
C SER A 267 8.24 -9.53 17.68
N LEU A 268 7.77 -8.53 16.91
CA LEU A 268 8.42 -8.05 15.70
C LEU A 268 9.51 -7.01 15.97
N LEU A 269 9.42 -6.28 17.07
CA LEU A 269 10.37 -5.23 17.48
C LEU A 269 11.56 -5.81 18.23
#